data_7a5afcc852b06b7ea7df9ab3f07f1c89
#
_entry.id   7a5afcc852b06b7ea7df9ab3f07f1c89
#
_cell.length_a   1.000
_cell.length_b   1.000
_cell.length_c   1.000
_cell.angle_alpha   90.00
_cell.angle_beta   90.00
_cell.angle_gamma   90.00
#
_symmetry.space_group_name_H-M   'P 1'
#
loop_
_entity.id
_entity.type
_entity.pdbx_description
1 polymer ?
#
loop_
_entity_poly.entity_id
_entity_poly.type
_entity_poly.pdbx_seq_one_letter_code
_entity_poly.pdbx_strand_id
1 'polypeptide(L)'
;MTLEGFGFRQKETNAVRAAGAVLAYTEDNLKCGTGHIRRISLKSRDEFLLIDPSSRRNLELADPMLGSAKDSTLLHVLDCSKTPMGGRLLRQWVLNPLRNVERIVERQDIVGTFKDDPLTLAELRETISGIRDLARITTKLNMNTANPRDLISLSSSLSLIPGVRNILAIFDLPLIADINTRLCELGELTGRILNTLIDSPPASATDGGVIREGCSPELDELRSAATEGRNWVAQLQSKEQERTGIKSLKVHYNRVFGFYIEVTKSNLENVPDDYIRKQTLVNCERFITPELKEMESKIMGADEKAKALEIKLFEDLRSYAATFTSEIQQNAEALAEIDALCALADCASRYSYCRPHVDDSDTLIIRGGRHPVLDAAMRDSRFIPNDTVLDGEDNRMMIITGPNMAGKSTYIRQTALLVIMAQMGSFIPADSAVIGVADKIFTRVGAADDISRGQSTFMVEMLETANILNNATPKSLIILDEIGRGTSTFDGLSIAWSVAEYILDHPTCRARTQFATHYHELTELAMVRRGVKNYNVAVREYGDQIIFLRQIVPGAADKSYGIHVAKLAGLPSEVILRAKEILANLEENAIGEANLPSVTISREKRGRYRAKNGGPPQPKPAILQPSLFD
;
A
#
# COMPACT_ATOMS: atom_id res chain seq x y z
N MET A 1 3.74 9.85 39.45
CA MET A 1 3.05 8.89 38.54
C MET A 1 4.10 7.92 38.05
N THR A 2 3.94 6.64 38.30
CA THR A 2 4.84 5.60 37.79
C THR A 2 4.40 5.19 36.38
N LEU A 3 5.35 4.93 35.49
CA LEU A 3 5.09 4.49 34.11
C LEU A 3 4.27 3.19 34.05
N GLU A 4 4.30 2.41 35.12
CA GLU A 4 3.52 1.17 35.28
C GLU A 4 2.01 1.42 35.27
N GLY A 5 1.54 2.55 35.82
CA GLY A 5 0.13 2.96 35.77
C GLY A 5 -0.39 3.28 34.37
N PHE A 6 0.51 3.45 33.37
CA PHE A 6 0.19 3.64 31.96
C PHE A 6 0.43 2.38 31.10
N GLY A 7 0.70 1.22 31.74
CA GLY A 7 0.88 -0.06 31.04
C GLY A 7 2.31 -0.29 30.53
N PHE A 8 3.30 0.52 30.92
CA PHE A 8 4.70 0.33 30.54
C PHE A 8 5.45 -0.43 31.62
N ARG A 9 6.20 -1.46 31.25
CA ARG A 9 7.07 -2.20 32.16
C ARG A 9 8.41 -1.49 32.32
N GLN A 10 9.13 -1.72 33.42
CA GLN A 10 10.45 -1.13 33.68
C GLN A 10 11.48 -1.38 32.56
N LYS A 11 11.34 -2.48 31.81
CA LYS A 11 12.22 -2.83 30.68
C LYS A 11 11.95 -2.01 29.40
N GLU A 12 10.87 -1.25 29.33
CA GLU A 12 10.41 -0.52 28.13
C GLU A 12 10.85 0.95 28.11
N THR A 13 11.87 1.27 28.91
CA THR A 13 12.41 2.64 29.01
C THR A 13 12.79 3.25 27.66
N ASN A 14 13.28 2.47 26.71
CA ASN A 14 13.66 2.96 25.38
C ASN A 14 12.44 3.36 24.55
N ALA A 15 11.33 2.63 24.65
CA ALA A 15 10.08 2.98 23.96
C ALA A 15 9.51 4.29 24.51
N VAL A 16 9.53 4.46 25.84
CA VAL A 16 9.08 5.70 26.50
C VAL A 16 9.96 6.89 26.11
N ARG A 17 11.29 6.70 26.07
CA ARG A 17 12.24 7.75 25.61
C ARG A 17 12.00 8.13 24.16
N ALA A 18 11.78 7.16 23.28
CA ALA A 18 11.48 7.42 21.87
C ALA A 18 10.16 8.20 21.71
N ALA A 19 9.11 7.81 22.44
CA ALA A 19 7.83 8.52 22.44
C ALA A 19 7.97 9.96 22.96
N GLY A 20 8.72 10.16 24.06
CA GLY A 20 9.01 11.49 24.62
C GLY A 20 9.80 12.37 23.64
N ALA A 21 10.78 11.82 22.94
CA ALA A 21 11.55 12.54 21.93
C ALA A 21 10.67 12.98 20.74
N VAL A 22 9.75 12.12 20.28
CA VAL A 22 8.80 12.45 19.21
C VAL A 22 7.83 13.54 19.66
N LEU A 23 7.32 13.48 20.89
CA LEU A 23 6.44 14.52 21.43
C LEU A 23 7.15 15.86 21.51
N ALA A 24 8.34 15.91 22.11
CA ALA A 24 9.14 17.13 22.20
C ALA A 24 9.45 17.70 20.80
N TYR A 25 9.88 16.86 19.86
CA TYR A 25 10.11 17.28 18.47
C TYR A 25 8.85 17.86 17.81
N THR A 26 7.69 17.27 18.09
CA THR A 26 6.40 17.71 17.54
C THR A 26 6.02 19.08 18.12
N GLU A 27 6.17 19.29 19.43
CA GLU A 27 5.91 20.57 20.09
C GLU A 27 6.80 21.69 19.58
N ASP A 28 8.10 21.42 19.45
CA ASP A 28 9.10 22.39 18.99
C ASP A 28 8.88 22.82 17.52
N ASN A 29 8.48 21.88 16.64
CA ASN A 29 8.39 22.14 15.21
C ASN A 29 7.00 22.58 14.72
N LEU A 30 5.94 22.02 15.28
CA LEU A 30 4.57 22.34 14.82
C LEU A 30 4.02 23.60 15.46
N LYS A 31 4.65 24.14 16.52
CA LYS A 31 4.16 25.30 17.30
C LYS A 31 2.69 25.19 17.73
N CYS A 32 2.15 23.97 17.72
CA CYS A 32 0.81 23.65 18.21
C CYS A 32 0.94 22.73 19.41
N GLY A 33 0.05 22.90 20.40
CA GLY A 33 0.03 22.03 21.58
C GLY A 33 -0.24 20.56 21.17
N THR A 34 0.45 19.64 21.83
CA THR A 34 0.26 18.18 21.66
C THR A 34 -0.96 17.63 22.42
N GLY A 35 -1.82 18.51 22.94
CA GLY A 35 -2.99 18.16 23.76
C GLY A 35 -4.00 17.21 23.10
N HIS A 36 -3.93 17.03 21.79
CA HIS A 36 -4.72 16.04 21.04
C HIS A 36 -4.16 14.62 21.13
N ILE A 37 -2.89 14.44 21.53
CA ILE A 37 -2.25 13.14 21.74
C ILE A 37 -2.58 12.69 23.17
N ARG A 38 -3.65 11.92 23.33
CA ARG A 38 -4.13 11.51 24.67
C ARG A 38 -3.63 10.15 25.13
N ARG A 39 -3.15 9.30 24.20
CA ARG A 39 -2.73 7.95 24.51
C ARG A 39 -1.50 7.55 23.71
N ILE A 40 -0.53 6.98 24.40
CA ILE A 40 0.59 6.25 23.80
C ILE A 40 0.38 4.78 24.14
N SER A 41 0.28 3.92 23.14
CA SER A 41 0.17 2.48 23.31
C SER A 41 1.46 1.80 22.88
N LEU A 42 1.94 0.88 23.71
CA LEU A 42 3.04 -0.02 23.34
C LEU A 42 2.46 -1.15 22.49
N LYS A 43 2.95 -1.29 21.27
CA LYS A 43 2.69 -2.49 20.46
C LYS A 43 3.87 -3.45 20.66
N SER A 44 3.62 -4.61 21.24
CA SER A 44 4.63 -5.66 21.32
C SER A 44 4.92 -6.23 19.93
N ARG A 45 6.21 -6.45 19.63
CA ARG A 45 6.58 -7.17 18.40
C ARG A 45 6.03 -8.60 18.39
N ASP A 46 5.77 -9.15 19.55
CA ASP A 46 5.26 -10.52 19.71
C ASP A 46 3.78 -10.68 19.33
N GLU A 47 3.05 -9.56 19.15
CA GLU A 47 1.66 -9.58 18.70
C GLU A 47 1.53 -9.84 17.19
N PHE A 48 2.59 -9.58 16.44
CA PHE A 48 2.56 -9.62 14.98
C PHE A 48 3.55 -10.63 14.41
N LEU A 49 3.17 -11.21 13.26
CA LEU A 49 4.06 -11.95 12.38
C LEU A 49 5.14 -11.00 11.84
N LEU A 50 6.39 -11.31 12.16
CA LEU A 50 7.52 -10.50 11.70
C LEU A 50 7.91 -10.89 10.26
N ILE A 51 7.87 -9.93 9.38
CA ILE A 51 8.31 -10.06 7.98
C ILE A 51 9.43 -9.04 7.77
N ASP A 52 10.63 -9.50 7.48
CA ASP A 52 11.76 -8.61 7.26
C ASP A 52 11.64 -7.80 5.96
N PRO A 53 12.38 -6.68 5.80
CA PRO A 53 12.23 -5.80 4.63
C PRO A 53 12.51 -6.50 3.29
N SER A 54 13.45 -7.43 3.24
CA SER A 54 13.75 -8.21 2.04
C SER A 54 12.57 -9.11 1.67
N SER A 55 11.99 -9.81 2.66
CA SER A 55 10.82 -10.68 2.45
C SER A 55 9.58 -9.90 2.02
N ARG A 56 9.33 -8.71 2.59
CA ARG A 56 8.22 -7.84 2.15
C ARG A 56 8.33 -7.47 0.67
N ARG A 57 9.54 -7.16 0.21
CA ARG A 57 9.86 -6.84 -1.19
C ARG A 57 9.76 -8.07 -2.08
N ASN A 58 10.40 -9.19 -1.69
CA ASN A 58 10.42 -10.44 -2.46
C ASN A 58 9.03 -11.03 -2.68
N LEU A 59 8.11 -10.82 -1.74
CA LEU A 59 6.71 -11.25 -1.81
C LEU A 59 5.79 -10.21 -2.45
N GLU A 60 6.29 -9.04 -2.81
CA GLU A 60 5.50 -7.92 -3.37
C GLU A 60 4.22 -7.64 -2.55
N LEU A 61 4.37 -7.48 -1.23
CA LEU A 61 3.21 -7.39 -0.34
C LEU A 61 2.40 -6.12 -0.58
N ALA A 62 3.06 -4.97 -0.62
CA ALA A 62 2.39 -3.67 -0.73
C ALA A 62 3.02 -2.75 -1.77
N ASP A 63 4.28 -2.98 -2.12
CA ASP A 63 5.02 -2.21 -3.10
C ASP A 63 5.56 -3.16 -4.17
N PRO A 64 5.39 -2.85 -5.49
CA PRO A 64 5.88 -3.69 -6.57
C PRO A 64 7.40 -3.68 -6.64
N MET A 65 8.01 -4.76 -7.12
CA MET A 65 9.43 -4.79 -7.46
C MET A 65 9.73 -3.84 -8.62
N LEU A 66 10.99 -3.40 -8.74
CA LEU A 66 11.44 -2.57 -9.87
C LEU A 66 11.12 -3.28 -11.20
N GLY A 67 10.33 -2.62 -12.05
CA GLY A 67 9.90 -3.17 -13.34
C GLY A 67 8.60 -3.98 -13.32
N SER A 68 8.05 -4.27 -12.15
CA SER A 68 6.72 -4.89 -12.03
C SER A 68 5.60 -3.86 -12.20
N ALA A 69 4.45 -4.31 -12.70
CA ALA A 69 3.25 -3.48 -12.80
C ALA A 69 2.71 -3.13 -11.39
N LYS A 70 2.00 -2.02 -11.26
CA LYS A 70 1.45 -1.58 -9.95
C LYS A 70 0.43 -2.56 -9.36
N ASP A 71 -0.20 -3.35 -10.21
CA ASP A 71 -1.21 -4.36 -9.87
C ASP A 71 -0.62 -5.72 -9.48
N SER A 72 0.72 -5.85 -9.41
CA SER A 72 1.40 -7.10 -9.06
C SER A 72 1.47 -7.40 -7.56
N THR A 73 0.95 -6.52 -6.69
CA THR A 73 1.08 -6.69 -5.24
C THR A 73 -0.11 -7.42 -4.60
N LEU A 74 0.14 -8.10 -3.46
CA LEU A 74 -0.92 -8.70 -2.66
C LEU A 74 -1.95 -7.65 -2.23
N LEU A 75 -1.47 -6.49 -1.77
CA LEU A 75 -2.34 -5.39 -1.35
C LEU A 75 -3.29 -4.95 -2.45
N HIS A 76 -2.83 -4.85 -3.70
CA HIS A 76 -3.68 -4.43 -4.82
C HIS A 76 -4.86 -5.38 -5.03
N VAL A 77 -4.64 -6.69 -4.87
CA VAL A 77 -5.72 -7.69 -5.00
C VAL A 77 -6.73 -7.58 -3.87
N LEU A 78 -6.26 -7.31 -2.64
CA LEU A 78 -7.10 -7.29 -1.45
C LEU A 78 -7.78 -5.93 -1.21
N ASP A 79 -7.22 -4.83 -1.75
CA ASP A 79 -7.73 -3.49 -1.48
C ASP A 79 -8.96 -3.16 -2.33
N CYS A 80 -10.08 -3.69 -1.85
CA CYS A 80 -11.42 -3.34 -2.31
C CYS A 80 -12.12 -2.34 -1.37
N SER A 81 -11.38 -1.64 -0.49
CA SER A 81 -11.92 -0.68 0.48
C SER A 81 -12.64 0.49 -0.20
N LYS A 82 -13.59 1.07 0.49
CA LYS A 82 -14.39 2.22 0.03
C LYS A 82 -13.85 3.54 0.55
N THR A 83 -13.04 3.50 1.61
CA THR A 83 -12.47 4.69 2.24
C THR A 83 -10.93 4.66 2.23
N PRO A 84 -10.28 5.83 2.15
CA PRO A 84 -8.82 5.90 2.32
C PRO A 84 -8.33 5.41 3.69
N MET A 85 -9.18 5.47 4.71
CA MET A 85 -8.88 4.99 6.06
C MET A 85 -8.82 3.46 6.08
N GLY A 86 -9.79 2.78 5.47
CA GLY A 86 -9.83 1.33 5.31
C GLY A 86 -8.64 0.81 4.51
N GLY A 87 -8.31 1.44 3.38
CA GLY A 87 -7.15 1.06 2.57
C GLY A 87 -5.82 1.19 3.32
N ARG A 88 -5.64 2.26 4.12
CA ARG A 88 -4.45 2.39 4.97
C ARG A 88 -4.37 1.31 6.05
N LEU A 89 -5.49 0.97 6.67
CA LEU A 89 -5.55 -0.09 7.68
C LEU A 89 -5.28 -1.46 7.06
N LEU A 90 -5.87 -1.75 5.90
CA LEU A 90 -5.63 -2.99 5.17
C LEU A 90 -4.15 -3.15 4.79
N ARG A 91 -3.50 -2.08 4.30
CA ARG A 91 -2.05 -2.06 4.09
C ARG A 91 -1.27 -2.39 5.37
N GLN A 92 -1.70 -1.83 6.50
CA GLN A 92 -1.08 -2.14 7.80
C GLN A 92 -1.26 -3.60 8.18
N TRP A 93 -2.43 -4.21 7.92
CA TRP A 93 -2.69 -5.62 8.22
C TRP A 93 -1.87 -6.57 7.34
N VAL A 94 -1.72 -6.26 6.05
CA VAL A 94 -0.84 -7.02 5.14
C VAL A 94 0.61 -6.99 5.59
N LEU A 95 1.10 -5.84 6.06
CA LEU A 95 2.49 -5.67 6.49
C LEU A 95 2.77 -6.16 7.93
N ASN A 96 1.74 -6.29 8.76
CA ASN A 96 1.82 -6.71 10.15
C ASN A 96 0.66 -7.68 10.49
N PRO A 97 0.66 -8.90 9.93
CA PRO A 97 -0.35 -9.91 10.26
C PRO A 97 -0.30 -10.30 11.74
N LEU A 98 -1.39 -10.81 12.26
CA LEU A 98 -1.52 -11.19 13.67
C LEU A 98 -0.84 -12.53 13.97
N ARG A 99 -0.47 -12.73 15.25
CA ARG A 99 -0.06 -14.03 15.79
C ARG A 99 -1.09 -14.61 16.75
N ASN A 100 -1.94 -13.77 17.33
CA ASN A 100 -2.98 -14.24 18.25
C ASN A 100 -4.11 -14.91 17.46
N VAL A 101 -4.29 -16.22 17.70
CA VAL A 101 -5.27 -17.05 17.00
C VAL A 101 -6.69 -16.55 17.22
N GLU A 102 -7.04 -16.16 18.44
CA GLU A 102 -8.39 -15.69 18.78
C GLU A 102 -8.75 -14.47 17.94
N ARG A 103 -7.86 -13.47 17.88
CA ARG A 103 -8.09 -12.26 17.08
C ARG A 103 -8.12 -12.53 15.58
N ILE A 104 -7.39 -13.53 15.10
CA ILE A 104 -7.45 -13.97 13.70
C ILE A 104 -8.82 -14.56 13.41
N VAL A 105 -9.30 -15.45 14.28
CA VAL A 105 -10.61 -16.12 14.15
C VAL A 105 -11.75 -15.11 14.24
N GLU A 106 -11.72 -14.15 15.17
CA GLU A 106 -12.70 -13.07 15.26
C GLU A 106 -12.85 -12.29 13.93
N ARG A 107 -11.75 -11.98 13.26
CA ARG A 107 -11.80 -11.34 11.93
C ARG A 107 -12.38 -12.28 10.87
N GLN A 108 -11.98 -13.56 10.89
CA GLN A 108 -12.49 -14.56 9.95
C GLN A 108 -14.00 -14.80 10.14
N ASP A 109 -14.51 -14.72 11.36
CA ASP A 109 -15.93 -14.84 11.66
C ASP A 109 -16.72 -13.71 10.96
N ILE A 110 -16.24 -12.48 11.07
CA ILE A 110 -16.87 -11.34 10.37
C ILE A 110 -16.78 -11.49 8.86
N VAL A 111 -15.59 -11.83 8.33
CA VAL A 111 -15.41 -12.05 6.89
C VAL A 111 -16.35 -13.14 6.37
N GLY A 112 -16.53 -14.24 7.14
CA GLY A 112 -17.47 -15.31 6.82
C GLY A 112 -18.91 -14.82 6.81
N THR A 113 -19.34 -14.16 7.88
CA THR A 113 -20.69 -13.63 8.02
C THR A 113 -21.04 -12.66 6.88
N PHE A 114 -20.14 -11.74 6.54
CA PHE A 114 -20.34 -10.80 5.44
C PHE A 114 -20.33 -11.48 4.06
N LYS A 115 -19.52 -12.52 3.89
CA LYS A 115 -19.50 -13.32 2.65
C LYS A 115 -20.80 -14.09 2.45
N ASP A 116 -21.40 -14.57 3.53
CA ASP A 116 -22.64 -15.37 3.50
C ASP A 116 -23.90 -14.49 3.35
N ASP A 117 -23.79 -13.17 3.63
CA ASP A 117 -24.85 -12.17 3.41
C ASP A 117 -24.38 -11.05 2.46
N PRO A 118 -24.32 -11.30 1.14
CA PRO A 118 -23.83 -10.33 0.17
C PRO A 118 -24.72 -9.10 0.01
N LEU A 119 -26.00 -9.17 0.39
CA LEU A 119 -26.92 -8.04 0.29
C LEU A 119 -26.60 -7.02 1.37
N THR A 120 -26.51 -7.45 2.63
CA THR A 120 -26.15 -6.57 3.74
C THR A 120 -24.71 -6.04 3.59
N LEU A 121 -23.78 -6.85 3.06
CA LEU A 121 -22.43 -6.39 2.72
C LEU A 121 -22.46 -5.26 1.68
N ALA A 122 -23.27 -5.38 0.63
CA ALA A 122 -23.39 -4.36 -0.41
C ALA A 122 -23.97 -3.06 0.14
N GLU A 123 -25.04 -3.12 0.96
CA GLU A 123 -25.65 -1.97 1.63
C GLU A 123 -24.65 -1.26 2.55
N LEU A 124 -23.93 -2.02 3.38
CA LEU A 124 -22.91 -1.46 4.27
C LEU A 124 -21.79 -0.76 3.48
N ARG A 125 -21.28 -1.39 2.43
CA ARG A 125 -20.24 -0.82 1.56
C ARG A 125 -20.70 0.43 0.83
N GLU A 126 -21.96 0.49 0.39
CA GLU A 126 -22.55 1.69 -0.23
C GLU A 126 -22.64 2.83 0.79
N THR A 127 -23.13 2.56 1.99
CA THR A 127 -23.22 3.55 3.07
C THR A 127 -21.82 4.10 3.43
N ILE A 128 -20.82 3.23 3.58
CA ILE A 128 -19.44 3.61 3.89
C ILE A 128 -18.80 4.41 2.75
N SER A 129 -19.16 4.18 1.49
CA SER A 129 -18.61 4.89 0.32
C SER A 129 -18.86 6.40 0.36
N GLY A 130 -19.91 6.84 1.04
CA GLY A 130 -20.21 8.26 1.28
C GLY A 130 -19.30 8.94 2.32
N ILE A 131 -18.55 8.14 3.11
CA ILE A 131 -17.73 8.65 4.21
C ILE A 131 -16.36 9.12 3.69
N ARG A 132 -16.01 10.35 4.01
CA ARG A 132 -14.73 10.96 3.65
C ARG A 132 -13.62 10.60 4.65
N ASP A 133 -12.39 10.98 4.36
CA ASP A 133 -11.21 10.70 5.20
C ASP A 133 -11.27 11.51 6.52
N LEU A 134 -11.99 10.97 7.51
CA LEU A 134 -12.15 11.58 8.83
C LEU A 134 -10.81 11.79 9.53
N ALA A 135 -9.88 10.84 9.42
CA ALA A 135 -8.56 10.96 10.04
C ALA A 135 -7.78 12.17 9.51
N ARG A 136 -7.86 12.44 8.19
CA ARG A 136 -7.23 13.60 7.57
C ARG A 136 -7.92 14.91 7.97
N ILE A 137 -9.25 14.90 8.03
CA ILE A 137 -10.03 16.08 8.47
C ILE A 137 -9.69 16.41 9.93
N THR A 138 -9.60 15.40 10.80
CA THR A 138 -9.21 15.57 12.20
C THR A 138 -7.81 16.17 12.35
N THR A 139 -6.85 15.71 11.55
CA THR A 139 -5.51 16.30 11.52
C THR A 139 -5.56 17.79 11.16
N LYS A 140 -6.34 18.17 10.13
CA LYS A 140 -6.51 19.57 9.73
C LYS A 140 -7.21 20.41 10.81
N LEU A 141 -8.18 19.85 11.52
CA LEU A 141 -8.85 20.51 12.66
C LEU A 141 -7.85 20.86 13.75
N ASN A 142 -7.02 19.88 14.16
CA ASN A 142 -6.01 20.06 15.19
C ASN A 142 -4.91 21.07 14.80
N MET A 143 -4.58 21.14 13.51
CA MET A 143 -3.63 22.12 12.97
C MET A 143 -4.25 23.49 12.66
N ASN A 144 -5.54 23.70 12.94
CA ASN A 144 -6.29 24.90 12.55
C ASN A 144 -6.25 25.22 11.04
N THR A 145 -6.05 24.21 10.19
CA THR A 145 -5.98 24.35 8.72
C THR A 145 -7.20 23.80 8.00
N ALA A 146 -8.19 23.28 8.74
CA ALA A 146 -9.44 22.82 8.15
C ALA A 146 -10.21 23.99 7.53
N ASN A 147 -10.67 23.81 6.31
CA ASN A 147 -11.42 24.80 5.53
C ASN A 147 -12.95 24.53 5.61
N PRO A 148 -13.81 25.44 5.11
CA PRO A 148 -15.26 25.25 5.17
C PRO A 148 -15.75 23.96 4.50
N ARG A 149 -15.13 23.53 3.39
CA ARG A 149 -15.49 22.28 2.70
C ARG A 149 -15.10 21.04 3.50
N ASP A 150 -14.00 21.12 4.26
CA ASP A 150 -13.60 20.03 5.16
C ASP A 150 -14.67 19.82 6.25
N LEU A 151 -15.27 20.90 6.81
CA LEU A 151 -16.32 20.80 7.82
C LEU A 151 -17.64 20.26 7.24
N ILE A 152 -18.03 20.67 6.04
CA ILE A 152 -19.18 20.08 5.34
C ILE A 152 -18.95 18.59 5.07
N SER A 153 -17.74 18.22 4.62
CA SER A 153 -17.38 16.81 4.41
C SER A 153 -17.40 16.00 5.71
N LEU A 154 -16.98 16.62 6.82
CA LEU A 154 -17.09 16.02 8.15
C LEU A 154 -18.55 15.77 8.53
N SER A 155 -19.38 16.80 8.44
CA SER A 155 -20.80 16.71 8.77
C SER A 155 -21.53 15.64 7.93
N SER A 156 -21.31 15.65 6.60
CA SER A 156 -21.89 14.64 5.70
C SER A 156 -21.45 13.22 6.04
N SER A 157 -20.17 13.03 6.44
CA SER A 157 -19.68 11.72 6.85
C SER A 157 -20.25 11.27 8.19
N LEU A 158 -20.32 12.17 9.16
CA LEU A 158 -20.87 11.86 10.49
C LEU A 158 -22.37 11.54 10.44
N SER A 159 -23.13 12.15 9.51
CA SER A 159 -24.55 11.87 9.34
C SER A 159 -24.85 10.45 8.85
N LEU A 160 -23.86 9.73 8.28
CA LEU A 160 -24.00 8.36 7.83
C LEU A 160 -23.75 7.32 8.97
N ILE A 161 -23.13 7.74 10.07
CA ILE A 161 -22.79 6.83 11.17
C ILE A 161 -24.00 6.12 11.76
N PRO A 162 -25.16 6.74 12.02
CA PRO A 162 -26.34 6.04 12.50
C PRO A 162 -26.80 4.91 11.57
N GLY A 163 -26.72 5.13 10.25
CA GLY A 163 -27.00 4.10 9.24
C GLY A 163 -26.04 2.92 9.34
N VAL A 164 -24.75 3.17 9.45
CA VAL A 164 -23.72 2.11 9.64
C VAL A 164 -23.99 1.34 10.93
N ARG A 165 -24.28 2.01 12.03
CA ARG A 165 -24.60 1.38 13.32
C ARG A 165 -25.82 0.48 13.25
N ASN A 166 -26.89 0.91 12.58
CA ASN A 166 -28.10 0.11 12.42
C ASN A 166 -27.85 -1.16 11.61
N ILE A 167 -27.04 -1.09 10.54
CA ILE A 167 -26.67 -2.25 9.76
C ILE A 167 -25.80 -3.20 10.60
N LEU A 168 -24.82 -2.70 11.34
CA LEU A 168 -23.96 -3.51 12.19
C LEU A 168 -24.71 -4.19 13.34
N ALA A 169 -25.78 -3.58 13.84
CA ALA A 169 -26.61 -4.15 14.92
C ALA A 169 -27.36 -5.44 14.54
N ILE A 170 -27.42 -5.77 13.23
CA ILE A 170 -28.05 -7.02 12.76
C ILE A 170 -27.18 -8.24 13.11
N PHE A 171 -25.86 -8.05 13.26
CA PHE A 171 -24.91 -9.14 13.45
C PHE A 171 -24.58 -9.34 14.94
N ASP A 172 -24.75 -10.57 15.42
CA ASP A 172 -24.42 -10.96 16.79
C ASP A 172 -22.99 -11.54 16.86
N LEU A 173 -21.99 -10.67 16.68
CA LEU A 173 -20.57 -11.01 16.77
C LEU A 173 -19.85 -10.06 17.73
N PRO A 174 -19.03 -10.58 18.69
CA PRO A 174 -18.40 -9.76 19.72
C PRO A 174 -17.55 -8.61 19.16
N LEU A 175 -16.75 -8.84 18.10
CA LEU A 175 -15.93 -7.81 17.48
C LEU A 175 -16.79 -6.77 16.74
N ILE A 176 -17.91 -7.15 16.11
CA ILE A 176 -18.86 -6.18 15.51
C ILE A 176 -19.51 -5.33 16.62
N ALA A 177 -19.90 -5.95 17.71
CA ALA A 177 -20.47 -5.22 18.85
C ALA A 177 -19.46 -4.21 19.43
N ASP A 178 -18.19 -4.59 19.58
CA ASP A 178 -17.11 -3.67 20.00
C ASP A 178 -16.96 -2.52 19.02
N ILE A 179 -16.86 -2.80 17.72
CA ILE A 179 -16.77 -1.77 16.67
C ILE A 179 -17.99 -0.83 16.73
N ASN A 180 -19.20 -1.36 16.88
CA ASN A 180 -20.44 -0.59 16.93
C ASN A 180 -20.50 0.32 18.17
N THR A 181 -19.97 -0.12 19.33
CA THR A 181 -19.89 0.73 20.53
C THR A 181 -18.89 1.87 20.41
N ARG A 182 -17.85 1.72 19.58
CA ARG A 182 -16.88 2.77 19.28
C ARG A 182 -17.39 3.83 18.30
N LEU A 183 -18.48 3.58 17.60
CA LEU A 183 -19.11 4.53 16.69
C LEU A 183 -19.96 5.55 17.47
N CYS A 184 -19.46 6.78 17.55
CA CYS A 184 -20.09 7.89 18.26
C CYS A 184 -20.99 8.69 17.31
N GLU A 185 -22.26 8.86 17.68
CA GLU A 185 -23.18 9.74 16.97
C GLU A 185 -22.96 11.18 17.43
N LEU A 186 -22.52 12.05 16.53
CA LEU A 186 -22.20 13.45 16.80
C LEU A 186 -23.23 14.38 16.16
N GLY A 187 -24.52 14.12 16.42
CA GLY A 187 -25.64 14.86 15.85
C GLY A 187 -25.64 16.35 16.18
N GLU A 188 -25.21 16.72 17.39
CA GLU A 188 -25.08 18.14 17.79
C GLU A 188 -24.03 18.86 16.94
N LEU A 189 -22.85 18.26 16.77
CA LEU A 189 -21.79 18.80 15.91
C LEU A 189 -22.25 18.91 14.47
N THR A 190 -22.86 17.86 13.94
CA THR A 190 -23.41 17.82 12.57
C THR A 190 -24.43 18.91 12.36
N GLY A 191 -25.41 19.04 13.27
CA GLY A 191 -26.43 20.08 13.22
C GLY A 191 -25.86 21.49 13.27
N ARG A 192 -24.86 21.73 14.16
CA ARG A 192 -24.22 23.04 14.26
C ARG A 192 -23.46 23.41 12.99
N ILE A 193 -22.74 22.46 12.36
CA ILE A 193 -22.06 22.70 11.08
C ILE A 193 -23.06 23.07 9.99
N LEU A 194 -24.12 22.27 9.82
CA LEU A 194 -25.12 22.48 8.77
C LEU A 194 -25.96 23.76 8.97
N ASN A 195 -26.20 24.15 10.21
CA ASN A 195 -26.92 25.40 10.52
C ASN A 195 -26.03 26.64 10.34
N THR A 196 -24.69 26.48 10.44
CA THR A 196 -23.75 27.59 10.33
C THR A 196 -23.25 27.81 8.92
N LEU A 197 -22.92 26.73 8.19
CA LEU A 197 -22.34 26.81 6.85
C LEU A 197 -23.40 26.63 5.75
N ILE A 198 -23.16 27.25 4.60
CA ILE A 198 -23.91 26.92 3.38
C ILE A 198 -23.54 25.56 2.85
N ASP A 199 -24.39 24.93 2.04
CA ASP A 199 -24.19 23.56 1.54
C ASP A 199 -22.96 23.40 0.63
N SER A 200 -22.60 24.44 -0.11
CA SER A 200 -21.45 24.45 -1.03
C SER A 200 -20.57 25.67 -0.80
N PRO A 201 -19.80 25.71 0.31
CA PRO A 201 -18.99 26.86 0.64
C PRO A 201 -17.76 26.99 -0.29
N PRO A 202 -17.24 28.22 -0.45
CA PRO A 202 -15.96 28.44 -1.10
C PRO A 202 -14.83 27.69 -0.39
N ALA A 203 -13.68 27.55 -1.06
CA ALA A 203 -12.53 26.83 -0.50
C ALA A 203 -11.89 27.59 0.67
N SER A 204 -11.96 28.92 0.67
CA SER A 204 -11.42 29.76 1.74
C SER A 204 -12.51 30.58 2.41
N ALA A 205 -12.46 30.70 3.73
CA ALA A 205 -13.33 31.59 4.49
C ALA A 205 -13.09 33.07 4.14
N THR A 206 -11.90 33.41 3.64
CA THR A 206 -11.56 34.80 3.24
C THR A 206 -12.28 35.25 1.96
N ASP A 207 -12.81 34.30 1.18
CA ASP A 207 -13.58 34.62 -0.04
C ASP A 207 -14.95 35.25 0.30
N GLY A 208 -15.46 35.03 1.52
CA GLY A 208 -16.78 35.42 1.98
C GLY A 208 -17.90 34.51 1.46
N GLY A 209 -19.11 34.66 1.97
CA GLY A 209 -20.26 33.85 1.59
C GLY A 209 -20.23 32.43 2.12
N VAL A 210 -19.57 32.20 3.25
CA VAL A 210 -19.39 30.89 3.90
C VAL A 210 -20.54 30.58 4.87
N ILE A 211 -21.00 31.57 5.58
CA ILE A 211 -22.00 31.45 6.65
C ILE A 211 -23.43 31.52 6.07
N ARG A 212 -24.28 30.62 6.55
CA ARG A 212 -25.70 30.54 6.16
C ARG A 212 -26.48 31.80 6.63
N GLU A 213 -27.41 32.25 5.84
CA GLU A 213 -28.36 33.31 6.21
C GLU A 213 -29.21 32.85 7.40
N GLY A 214 -29.47 33.75 8.34
CA GLY A 214 -30.15 33.45 9.59
C GLY A 214 -29.26 32.90 10.73
N CYS A 215 -27.98 32.65 10.48
CA CYS A 215 -27.05 32.18 11.49
C CYS A 215 -26.63 33.30 12.47
N SER A 216 -26.45 34.53 11.99
CA SER A 216 -26.06 35.68 12.79
C SER A 216 -26.81 36.92 12.33
N PRO A 217 -27.69 37.50 13.19
CA PRO A 217 -28.44 38.73 12.85
C PRO A 217 -27.49 39.88 12.46
N GLU A 218 -26.35 40.04 13.15
CA GLU A 218 -25.36 41.07 12.85
C GLU A 218 -24.77 40.90 11.43
N LEU A 219 -24.50 39.66 11.03
CA LEU A 219 -23.98 39.36 9.68
C LEU A 219 -25.03 39.65 8.61
N ASP A 220 -26.31 39.31 8.88
CA ASP A 220 -27.40 39.52 7.96
C ASP A 220 -27.70 41.02 7.77
N GLU A 221 -27.62 41.83 8.83
CA GLU A 221 -27.70 43.30 8.75
C GLU A 221 -26.58 43.88 7.89
N LEU A 222 -25.32 43.42 8.07
CA LEU A 222 -24.17 43.88 7.26
C LEU A 222 -24.34 43.51 5.78
N ARG A 223 -24.82 42.31 5.48
CA ARG A 223 -25.10 41.86 4.10
C ARG A 223 -26.22 42.62 3.47
N SER A 224 -27.29 42.92 4.23
CA SER A 224 -28.42 43.74 3.78
C SER A 224 -27.96 45.15 3.44
N ALA A 225 -27.19 45.79 4.32
CA ALA A 225 -26.62 47.11 4.09
C ALA A 225 -25.75 47.18 2.84
N ALA A 226 -24.90 46.15 2.60
CA ALA A 226 -24.07 46.05 1.41
C ALA A 226 -24.92 45.85 0.13
N THR A 227 -25.99 45.06 0.21
CA THR A 227 -26.92 44.78 -0.91
C THR A 227 -27.76 45.98 -1.23
N GLU A 228 -28.34 46.65 -0.23
CA GLU A 228 -29.10 47.91 -0.39
C GLU A 228 -28.23 49.00 -1.02
N GLY A 229 -26.97 49.11 -0.57
CA GLY A 229 -26.00 50.02 -1.16
C GLY A 229 -25.73 49.73 -2.64
N ARG A 230 -25.58 48.47 -3.04
CA ARG A 230 -25.42 48.08 -4.46
C ARG A 230 -26.65 48.38 -5.29
N ASN A 231 -27.86 48.16 -4.75
CA ASN A 231 -29.13 48.49 -5.40
C ASN A 231 -29.27 50.02 -5.59
N TRP A 232 -28.87 50.78 -4.59
CA TRP A 232 -28.83 52.25 -4.67
C TRP A 232 -27.90 52.72 -5.78
N VAL A 233 -26.67 52.13 -5.93
CA VAL A 233 -25.74 52.44 -7.03
C VAL A 233 -26.36 52.16 -8.40
N ALA A 234 -27.12 51.04 -8.53
CA ALA A 234 -27.82 50.72 -9.77
C ALA A 234 -28.92 51.72 -10.09
N GLN A 235 -29.67 52.20 -9.08
CA GLN A 235 -30.69 53.25 -9.23
C GLN A 235 -30.05 54.59 -9.54
N LEU A 236 -28.88 54.90 -8.98
CA LEU A 236 -28.12 56.11 -9.26
C LEU A 236 -27.82 56.24 -10.77
N GLN A 237 -27.47 55.14 -11.44
CA GLN A 237 -27.23 55.20 -12.89
C GLN A 237 -28.46 55.74 -13.64
N SER A 238 -29.66 55.24 -13.34
CA SER A 238 -30.90 55.70 -13.97
C SER A 238 -31.19 57.17 -13.63
N LYS A 239 -31.04 57.52 -12.35
CA LYS A 239 -31.25 58.90 -11.85
C LYS A 239 -30.28 59.89 -12.53
N GLU A 240 -29.02 59.52 -12.67
CA GLU A 240 -28.02 60.37 -13.31
C GLU A 240 -28.18 60.44 -14.84
N GLN A 241 -28.65 59.38 -15.49
CA GLN A 241 -29.02 59.40 -16.91
C GLN A 241 -30.20 60.36 -17.17
N GLU A 242 -31.19 60.40 -16.30
CA GLU A 242 -32.33 61.34 -16.39
C GLU A 242 -31.88 62.78 -16.10
N ARG A 243 -31.09 63.00 -15.03
CA ARG A 243 -30.59 64.31 -14.61
C ARG A 243 -29.73 64.98 -15.67
N THR A 244 -28.82 64.20 -16.30
CA THR A 244 -27.82 64.69 -17.26
C THR A 244 -28.28 64.64 -18.71
N GLY A 245 -29.33 63.84 -19.01
CA GLY A 245 -29.76 63.54 -20.37
C GLY A 245 -28.81 62.62 -21.16
N ILE A 246 -27.77 62.11 -20.51
CA ILE A 246 -26.73 61.25 -21.13
C ILE A 246 -27.14 59.79 -21.07
N LYS A 247 -27.84 59.28 -22.07
CA LYS A 247 -28.29 57.89 -22.14
C LYS A 247 -27.17 56.84 -22.13
N SER A 248 -25.96 57.23 -22.55
CA SER A 248 -24.79 56.36 -22.59
C SER A 248 -24.00 56.31 -21.27
N LEU A 249 -24.40 57.08 -20.25
CA LEU A 249 -23.80 57.10 -18.94
C LEU A 249 -23.94 55.72 -18.28
N LYS A 250 -22.82 55.20 -17.73
CA LYS A 250 -22.79 53.94 -17.00
C LYS A 250 -22.07 54.11 -15.67
N VAL A 251 -22.56 53.44 -14.65
CA VAL A 251 -21.87 53.34 -13.37
C VAL A 251 -21.18 51.98 -13.29
N HIS A 252 -19.89 51.96 -13.08
CA HIS A 252 -19.05 50.75 -13.02
C HIS A 252 -18.25 50.72 -11.72
N TYR A 253 -17.79 49.53 -11.37
CA TYR A 253 -16.83 49.28 -10.27
C TYR A 253 -15.50 48.81 -10.80
N ASN A 254 -14.42 49.35 -10.22
CA ASN A 254 -13.05 48.88 -10.47
C ASN A 254 -12.34 48.73 -9.14
N ARG A 255 -11.60 47.63 -8.96
CA ARG A 255 -10.87 47.36 -7.71
C ARG A 255 -9.85 48.44 -7.29
N VAL A 256 -9.32 49.20 -8.25
CA VAL A 256 -8.28 50.23 -8.01
C VAL A 256 -8.96 51.60 -7.73
N PHE A 257 -10.04 51.92 -8.42
CA PHE A 257 -10.65 53.26 -8.38
C PHE A 257 -12.01 53.30 -7.66
N GLY A 258 -12.58 52.13 -7.27
CA GLY A 258 -13.91 52.02 -6.69
C GLY A 258 -15.04 52.20 -7.72
N PHE A 259 -16.17 52.70 -7.28
CA PHE A 259 -17.29 53.05 -8.15
C PHE A 259 -16.99 54.34 -8.91
N TYR A 260 -17.33 54.37 -10.20
CA TYR A 260 -17.19 55.55 -11.05
C TYR A 260 -18.27 55.61 -12.10
N ILE A 261 -18.57 56.85 -12.53
CA ILE A 261 -19.48 57.17 -13.63
C ILE A 261 -18.64 57.31 -14.89
N GLU A 262 -18.94 56.53 -15.91
CA GLU A 262 -18.26 56.58 -17.22
C GLU A 262 -19.14 57.34 -18.21
N VAL A 263 -18.56 58.42 -18.80
CA VAL A 263 -19.20 59.26 -19.82
C VAL A 263 -18.34 59.24 -21.07
N THR A 264 -18.98 59.00 -22.21
CA THR A 264 -18.30 59.06 -23.53
C THR A 264 -17.87 60.47 -23.87
N LYS A 265 -16.76 60.64 -24.60
CA LYS A 265 -16.23 61.97 -24.97
C LYS A 265 -17.21 62.87 -25.73
N SER A 266 -18.16 62.28 -26.46
CA SER A 266 -19.18 63.00 -27.20
C SER A 266 -20.22 63.71 -26.31
N ASN A 267 -20.28 63.36 -25.01
CA ASN A 267 -21.26 63.90 -24.07
C ASN A 267 -20.61 64.67 -22.91
N LEU A 268 -19.32 65.06 -23.03
CA LEU A 268 -18.62 65.78 -21.97
C LEU A 268 -19.18 67.18 -21.70
N GLU A 269 -19.79 67.85 -22.68
CA GLU A 269 -20.40 69.14 -22.53
C GLU A 269 -21.66 69.11 -21.60
N ASN A 270 -22.26 67.95 -21.45
CA ASN A 270 -23.44 67.72 -20.61
C ASN A 270 -23.11 67.20 -19.20
N VAL A 271 -21.82 67.14 -18.86
CA VAL A 271 -21.35 66.69 -17.54
C VAL A 271 -21.55 67.81 -16.52
N PRO A 272 -22.29 67.56 -15.43
CA PRO A 272 -22.51 68.54 -14.36
C PRO A 272 -21.23 68.96 -13.64
N ASP A 273 -21.21 70.16 -13.04
CA ASP A 273 -20.03 70.70 -12.31
C ASP A 273 -19.69 69.96 -11.04
N ASP A 274 -20.66 69.20 -10.49
CA ASP A 274 -20.45 68.35 -9.28
C ASP A 274 -19.73 67.03 -9.58
N TYR A 275 -19.45 66.71 -10.86
CA TYR A 275 -18.66 65.53 -11.24
C TYR A 275 -17.18 65.81 -11.13
N ILE A 276 -16.50 65.07 -10.27
CA ILE A 276 -15.05 65.15 -10.08
C ILE A 276 -14.38 64.16 -11.03
N ARG A 277 -13.58 64.66 -11.97
CA ARG A 277 -12.84 63.84 -12.93
C ARG A 277 -11.78 63.00 -12.22
N LYS A 278 -11.77 61.69 -12.43
CA LYS A 278 -10.81 60.70 -11.89
C LYS A 278 -9.80 60.21 -12.91
N GLN A 279 -10.25 59.93 -14.14
CA GLN A 279 -9.40 59.35 -15.19
C GLN A 279 -9.93 59.72 -16.57
N THR A 280 -9.01 60.04 -17.49
CA THR A 280 -9.29 60.24 -18.90
C THR A 280 -8.77 59.03 -19.69
N LEU A 281 -9.66 58.45 -20.51
CA LEU A 281 -9.36 57.33 -21.42
C LEU A 281 -9.50 57.77 -22.88
N VAL A 282 -9.18 56.92 -23.83
CA VAL A 282 -9.19 57.22 -25.26
C VAL A 282 -10.59 57.64 -25.72
N ASN A 283 -11.65 56.95 -25.29
CA ASN A 283 -13.05 57.13 -25.76
C ASN A 283 -14.03 57.64 -24.70
N CYS A 284 -13.64 57.72 -23.43
CA CYS A 284 -14.52 58.10 -22.32
C CYS A 284 -13.72 58.79 -21.21
N GLU A 285 -14.42 59.44 -20.32
CA GLU A 285 -13.89 59.94 -19.04
C GLU A 285 -14.63 59.33 -17.87
N ARG A 286 -13.94 59.21 -16.77
CA ARG A 286 -14.44 58.60 -15.51
C ARG A 286 -14.53 59.68 -14.46
N PHE A 287 -15.73 59.74 -13.85
CA PHE A 287 -16.06 60.72 -12.84
C PHE A 287 -16.51 60.05 -11.54
N ILE A 288 -16.44 60.79 -10.46
CA ILE A 288 -17.04 60.46 -9.18
C ILE A 288 -17.88 61.64 -8.68
N THR A 289 -18.90 61.34 -7.89
CA THR A 289 -19.64 62.34 -7.14
C THR A 289 -19.40 62.15 -5.65
N PRO A 290 -19.58 63.21 -4.81
CA PRO A 290 -19.48 63.07 -3.35
C PRO A 290 -20.46 62.03 -2.80
N GLU A 291 -21.68 61.97 -3.31
CA GLU A 291 -22.72 61.00 -2.94
C GLU A 291 -22.33 59.56 -3.26
N LEU A 292 -21.76 59.32 -4.45
CA LEU A 292 -21.24 58.02 -4.87
C LEU A 292 -20.08 57.54 -3.98
N LYS A 293 -19.19 58.47 -3.60
CA LYS A 293 -18.05 58.15 -2.74
C LYS A 293 -18.45 57.86 -1.30
N GLU A 294 -19.46 58.54 -0.76
CA GLU A 294 -19.99 58.25 0.57
C GLU A 294 -20.65 56.86 0.61
N MET A 295 -21.47 56.55 -0.43
CA MET A 295 -22.10 55.24 -0.52
C MET A 295 -21.07 54.12 -0.74
N GLU A 296 -20.04 54.35 -1.55
CA GLU A 296 -18.93 53.43 -1.70
C GLU A 296 -18.28 53.09 -0.35
N SER A 297 -17.98 54.10 0.46
CA SER A 297 -17.40 53.87 1.80
C SER A 297 -18.32 53.04 2.69
N LYS A 298 -19.64 53.26 2.62
CA LYS A 298 -20.64 52.47 3.37
C LYS A 298 -20.68 51.01 2.88
N ILE A 299 -20.73 50.79 1.56
CA ILE A 299 -20.75 49.45 0.96
C ILE A 299 -19.46 48.68 1.30
N MET A 300 -18.30 49.29 1.03
CA MET A 300 -17.01 48.66 1.29
C MET A 300 -16.81 48.36 2.77
N GLY A 301 -17.17 49.29 3.65
CA GLY A 301 -17.08 49.09 5.09
C GLY A 301 -18.03 48.00 5.60
N ALA A 302 -19.23 47.86 5.02
CA ALA A 302 -20.13 46.75 5.34
C ALA A 302 -19.60 45.40 4.83
N ASP A 303 -19.13 45.34 3.57
CA ASP A 303 -18.53 44.12 3.00
C ASP A 303 -17.27 43.63 3.77
N GLU A 304 -16.39 44.55 4.16
CA GLU A 304 -15.18 44.21 4.97
C GLU A 304 -15.56 43.68 6.35
N LYS A 305 -16.50 44.36 7.03
CA LYS A 305 -17.00 43.90 8.33
C LYS A 305 -17.72 42.56 8.24
N ALA A 306 -18.53 42.37 7.21
CA ALA A 306 -19.21 41.10 6.97
C ALA A 306 -18.22 39.96 6.78
N LYS A 307 -17.18 40.15 5.96
CA LYS A 307 -16.12 39.13 5.76
C LYS A 307 -15.34 38.85 7.04
N ALA A 308 -14.97 39.88 7.78
CA ALA A 308 -14.27 39.71 9.06
C ALA A 308 -15.11 38.90 10.07
N LEU A 309 -16.42 39.19 10.13
CA LEU A 309 -17.34 38.45 11.00
C LEU A 309 -17.55 37.00 10.51
N GLU A 310 -17.67 36.78 9.19
CA GLU A 310 -17.73 35.42 8.64
C GLU A 310 -16.49 34.59 8.98
N ILE A 311 -15.29 35.16 8.88
CA ILE A 311 -14.04 34.50 9.26
C ILE A 311 -14.10 34.12 10.74
N LYS A 312 -14.49 35.05 11.61
CA LYS A 312 -14.59 34.80 13.05
C LYS A 312 -15.60 33.68 13.36
N LEU A 313 -16.80 33.72 12.80
CA LEU A 313 -17.82 32.69 13.01
C LEU A 313 -17.35 31.32 12.51
N PHE A 314 -16.62 31.28 11.40
CA PHE A 314 -16.03 30.05 10.90
C PHE A 314 -14.91 29.53 11.84
N GLU A 315 -14.05 30.40 12.36
CA GLU A 315 -12.98 30.02 13.31
C GLU A 315 -13.56 29.50 14.63
N ASP A 316 -14.63 30.11 15.13
CA ASP A 316 -15.36 29.64 16.30
C ASP A 316 -15.98 28.25 16.06
N LEU A 317 -16.59 28.03 14.89
CA LEU A 317 -17.13 26.72 14.49
C LEU A 317 -16.02 25.66 14.36
N ARG A 318 -14.90 26.01 13.72
CA ARG A 318 -13.75 25.13 13.58
C ARG A 318 -13.17 24.73 14.94
N SER A 319 -13.04 25.69 15.84
CA SER A 319 -12.56 25.46 17.21
C SER A 319 -13.52 24.56 18.01
N TYR A 320 -14.82 24.78 17.83
CA TYR A 320 -15.84 23.90 18.41
C TYR A 320 -15.75 22.48 17.85
N ALA A 321 -15.60 22.30 16.53
CA ALA A 321 -15.43 20.97 15.94
C ALA A 321 -14.16 20.26 16.43
N ALA A 322 -13.09 21.01 16.71
CA ALA A 322 -11.86 20.46 17.26
C ALA A 322 -12.02 19.88 18.67
N THR A 323 -13.03 20.29 19.44
CA THR A 323 -13.31 19.70 20.76
C THR A 323 -13.75 18.23 20.68
N PHE A 324 -14.28 17.78 19.52
CA PHE A 324 -14.73 16.42 19.25
C PHE A 324 -13.67 15.53 18.58
N THR A 325 -12.40 15.97 18.59
CA THR A 325 -11.29 15.25 17.93
C THR A 325 -11.20 13.79 18.33
N SER A 326 -11.38 13.47 19.61
CA SER A 326 -11.30 12.11 20.14
C SER A 326 -12.36 11.19 19.55
N GLU A 327 -13.60 11.66 19.54
CA GLU A 327 -14.75 10.93 19.04
C GLU A 327 -14.68 10.75 17.53
N ILE A 328 -14.22 11.78 16.80
CA ILE A 328 -14.01 11.69 15.35
C ILE A 328 -12.88 10.70 15.02
N GLN A 329 -11.80 10.68 15.80
CA GLN A 329 -10.72 9.69 15.63
C GLN A 329 -11.21 8.27 15.90
N GLN A 330 -11.98 8.07 16.97
CA GLN A 330 -12.58 6.77 17.31
C GLN A 330 -13.50 6.28 16.20
N ASN A 331 -14.34 7.15 15.64
CA ASN A 331 -15.15 6.85 14.46
C ASN A 331 -14.28 6.47 13.25
N ALA A 332 -13.21 7.21 12.99
CA ALA A 332 -12.30 6.94 11.88
C ALA A 332 -11.63 5.56 11.99
N GLU A 333 -11.22 5.16 13.20
CA GLU A 333 -10.64 3.85 13.47
C GLU A 333 -11.65 2.72 13.31
N ALA A 334 -12.85 2.86 13.88
CA ALA A 334 -13.93 1.88 13.79
C ALA A 334 -14.40 1.69 12.32
N LEU A 335 -14.56 2.79 11.59
CA LEU A 335 -14.94 2.76 10.17
C LEU A 335 -13.85 2.15 9.29
N ALA A 336 -12.58 2.42 9.58
CA ALA A 336 -11.47 1.80 8.86
C ALA A 336 -11.44 0.29 9.06
N GLU A 337 -11.72 -0.18 10.28
CA GLU A 337 -11.74 -1.60 10.62
C GLU A 337 -12.88 -2.33 9.90
N ILE A 338 -14.09 -1.78 9.93
CA ILE A 338 -15.23 -2.35 9.22
C ILE A 338 -15.03 -2.35 7.70
N ASP A 339 -14.50 -1.27 7.13
CA ASP A 339 -14.24 -1.16 5.69
C ASP A 339 -13.17 -2.17 5.22
N ALA A 340 -12.11 -2.37 6.02
CA ALA A 340 -11.11 -3.39 5.75
C ALA A 340 -11.69 -4.82 5.80
N LEU A 341 -12.55 -5.14 6.79
CA LEU A 341 -13.23 -6.42 6.88
C LEU A 341 -14.20 -6.64 5.72
N CYS A 342 -14.95 -5.62 5.33
CA CYS A 342 -15.79 -5.65 4.14
C CYS A 342 -14.99 -5.90 2.85
N ALA A 343 -13.81 -5.29 2.73
CA ALA A 343 -12.93 -5.51 1.58
C ALA A 343 -12.45 -6.96 1.50
N LEU A 344 -12.06 -7.56 2.63
CA LEU A 344 -11.68 -8.97 2.69
C LEU A 344 -12.84 -9.92 2.33
N ALA A 345 -14.06 -9.61 2.78
CA ALA A 345 -15.26 -10.39 2.46
C ALA A 345 -15.63 -10.30 0.97
N ASP A 346 -15.54 -9.10 0.38
CA ASP A 346 -15.77 -8.90 -1.05
C ASP A 346 -14.75 -9.67 -1.91
N CYS A 347 -13.46 -9.64 -1.54
CA CYS A 347 -12.43 -10.44 -2.18
C CYS A 347 -12.71 -11.95 -2.05
N ALA A 348 -13.08 -12.41 -0.85
CA ALA A 348 -13.38 -13.80 -0.59
C ALA A 348 -14.57 -14.32 -1.42
N SER A 349 -15.58 -13.47 -1.64
CA SER A 349 -16.72 -13.77 -2.52
C SER A 349 -16.31 -13.79 -3.99
N ARG A 350 -15.63 -12.73 -4.44
CA ARG A 350 -15.25 -12.51 -5.84
C ARG A 350 -14.32 -13.59 -6.39
N TYR A 351 -13.37 -14.06 -5.58
CA TYR A 351 -12.34 -15.02 -6.00
C TYR A 351 -12.55 -16.42 -5.41
N SER A 352 -13.72 -16.68 -4.79
CA SER A 352 -14.07 -17.98 -4.21
C SER A 352 -12.99 -18.48 -3.23
N TYR A 353 -12.60 -17.62 -2.28
CA TYR A 353 -11.65 -17.98 -1.22
C TYR A 353 -12.30 -18.83 -0.15
N CYS A 354 -11.55 -19.77 0.41
CA CYS A 354 -11.97 -20.59 1.53
C CYS A 354 -11.52 -20.00 2.87
N ARG A 355 -12.24 -20.33 3.94
CA ARG A 355 -11.84 -20.02 5.30
C ARG A 355 -10.76 -21.01 5.76
N PRO A 356 -9.52 -20.58 6.08
CA PRO A 356 -8.52 -21.46 6.65
C PRO A 356 -8.79 -21.70 8.13
N HIS A 357 -8.53 -22.90 8.61
CA HIS A 357 -8.43 -23.17 10.04
C HIS A 357 -7.07 -22.70 10.55
N VAL A 358 -7.05 -21.81 11.52
CA VAL A 358 -5.81 -21.25 12.09
C VAL A 358 -5.70 -21.68 13.55
N ASP A 359 -4.53 -22.23 13.92
CA ASP A 359 -4.24 -22.72 15.27
C ASP A 359 -2.77 -22.47 15.67
N ASP A 360 -2.39 -22.92 16.87
CA ASP A 360 -1.01 -22.79 17.40
C ASP A 360 -0.11 -23.99 17.07
N SER A 361 -0.55 -24.92 16.22
CA SER A 361 0.21 -26.10 15.82
C SER A 361 1.45 -25.74 14.94
N ASP A 362 2.29 -26.72 14.67
CA ASP A 362 3.39 -26.61 13.70
C ASP A 362 2.97 -27.08 12.30
N THR A 363 1.66 -27.28 12.08
CA THR A 363 1.10 -27.84 10.85
C THR A 363 0.81 -26.73 9.83
N LEU A 364 1.17 -26.96 8.58
CA LEU A 364 0.81 -26.12 7.43
C LEU A 364 0.33 -27.05 6.30
N ILE A 365 -0.97 -27.23 6.20
CA ILE A 365 -1.60 -28.03 5.15
C ILE A 365 -2.49 -27.11 4.33
N ILE A 366 -2.22 -26.99 3.06
CA ILE A 366 -3.01 -26.24 2.09
C ILE A 366 -3.37 -27.18 0.96
N ARG A 367 -4.64 -27.33 0.66
CA ARG A 367 -5.15 -28.13 -0.47
C ARG A 367 -5.64 -27.21 -1.57
N GLY A 368 -5.25 -27.52 -2.80
CA GLY A 368 -5.65 -26.72 -3.95
C GLY A 368 -5.26 -25.24 -3.87
N GLY A 369 -4.11 -24.93 -3.26
CA GLY A 369 -3.65 -23.55 -3.10
C GLY A 369 -3.35 -22.87 -4.42
N ARG A 370 -3.73 -21.58 -4.57
CA ARG A 370 -3.49 -20.74 -5.76
C ARG A 370 -2.76 -19.47 -5.35
N HIS A 371 -1.93 -18.94 -6.26
CA HIS A 371 -1.21 -17.69 -6.01
C HIS A 371 -2.18 -16.50 -6.11
N PRO A 372 -2.44 -15.74 -5.05
CA PRO A 372 -3.53 -14.75 -5.01
C PRO A 372 -3.44 -13.71 -6.13
N VAL A 373 -2.24 -13.22 -6.42
CA VAL A 373 -2.04 -12.19 -7.45
C VAL A 373 -2.20 -12.76 -8.86
N LEU A 374 -1.61 -13.92 -9.12
CA LEU A 374 -1.68 -14.53 -10.45
C LEU A 374 -3.08 -15.08 -10.73
N ASP A 375 -3.75 -15.68 -9.75
CA ASP A 375 -5.12 -16.16 -9.86
C ASP A 375 -6.09 -15.01 -10.20
N ALA A 376 -5.94 -13.87 -9.54
CA ALA A 376 -6.75 -12.68 -9.82
C ALA A 376 -6.47 -12.06 -11.20
N ALA A 377 -5.23 -12.15 -11.70
CA ALA A 377 -4.83 -11.60 -13.00
C ALA A 377 -5.25 -12.49 -14.18
N MET A 378 -5.41 -13.80 -13.97
CA MET A 378 -5.72 -14.78 -15.02
C MET A 378 -7.23 -14.82 -15.32
N ARG A 379 -7.74 -13.92 -16.18
CA ARG A 379 -9.17 -13.84 -16.52
C ARG A 379 -9.64 -14.96 -17.44
N ASP A 380 -8.79 -15.40 -18.38
CA ASP A 380 -9.15 -16.33 -19.47
C ASP A 380 -8.56 -17.74 -19.28
N SER A 381 -7.70 -17.95 -18.29
CA SER A 381 -7.09 -19.25 -17.99
C SER A 381 -7.16 -19.54 -16.50
N ARG A 382 -7.31 -20.83 -16.14
CA ARG A 382 -7.32 -21.21 -14.73
C ARG A 382 -5.89 -21.37 -14.21
N PHE A 383 -5.62 -20.78 -13.05
CA PHE A 383 -4.39 -21.07 -12.30
C PHE A 383 -4.36 -22.56 -11.91
N ILE A 384 -3.20 -23.20 -12.04
CA ILE A 384 -3.07 -24.62 -11.65
C ILE A 384 -2.82 -24.68 -10.15
N PRO A 385 -3.77 -25.24 -9.37
CA PRO A 385 -3.66 -25.31 -7.92
C PRO A 385 -2.58 -26.31 -7.49
N ASN A 386 -1.97 -26.08 -6.33
CA ASN A 386 -0.97 -26.96 -5.75
C ASN A 386 -1.20 -27.19 -4.26
N ASP A 387 -0.95 -28.40 -3.80
CA ASP A 387 -0.97 -28.75 -2.40
C ASP A 387 0.34 -28.38 -1.71
N THR A 388 0.26 -27.96 -0.45
CA THR A 388 1.40 -27.77 0.43
C THR A 388 1.16 -28.54 1.72
N VAL A 389 2.15 -29.35 2.11
CA VAL A 389 2.11 -30.07 3.37
C VAL A 389 3.45 -29.89 4.07
N LEU A 390 3.47 -29.16 5.18
CA LEU A 390 4.57 -29.05 6.09
C LEU A 390 4.08 -29.37 7.49
N ASP A 391 4.83 -30.18 8.22
CA ASP A 391 4.53 -30.52 9.61
C ASP A 391 5.78 -30.35 10.48
N GLY A 392 5.59 -30.48 11.78
CA GLY A 392 6.69 -30.33 12.74
C GLY A 392 7.63 -31.53 12.81
N GLU A 393 7.35 -32.65 12.13
CA GLU A 393 8.03 -33.93 12.34
C GLU A 393 8.57 -34.54 11.04
N ASP A 394 7.70 -35.11 10.20
CA ASP A 394 8.09 -35.93 9.05
C ASP A 394 8.32 -35.13 7.76
N ASN A 395 7.74 -33.93 7.65
CA ASN A 395 7.85 -33.06 6.48
C ASN A 395 8.09 -31.61 6.88
N ARG A 396 9.16 -31.36 7.60
CA ARG A 396 9.54 -30.02 8.06
C ARG A 396 10.17 -29.19 6.91
N MET A 397 10.88 -29.87 6.01
CA MET A 397 11.52 -29.27 4.85
C MET A 397 11.09 -29.95 3.56
N MET A 398 10.57 -29.19 2.63
CA MET A 398 10.30 -29.60 1.26
C MET A 398 11.45 -29.18 0.37
N ILE A 399 12.20 -30.13 -0.19
CA ILE A 399 13.19 -29.86 -1.25
C ILE A 399 12.48 -29.98 -2.59
N ILE A 400 12.45 -28.88 -3.34
CA ILE A 400 11.67 -28.77 -4.58
C ILE A 400 12.63 -28.60 -5.75
N THR A 401 12.72 -29.65 -6.59
CA THR A 401 13.56 -29.67 -7.78
C THR A 401 12.73 -29.47 -9.05
N GLY A 402 13.40 -29.23 -10.16
CA GLY A 402 12.77 -29.08 -11.47
C GLY A 402 13.33 -27.91 -12.28
N PRO A 403 12.94 -27.80 -13.56
CA PRO A 403 13.52 -26.82 -14.47
C PRO A 403 13.13 -25.38 -14.08
N ASN A 404 13.94 -24.43 -14.55
CA ASN A 404 13.58 -23.01 -14.46
C ASN A 404 12.35 -22.72 -15.32
N MET A 405 11.55 -21.72 -14.96
CA MET A 405 10.26 -21.37 -15.57
C MET A 405 9.13 -22.40 -15.36
N ALA A 406 9.36 -23.48 -14.64
CA ALA A 406 8.34 -24.49 -14.36
C ALA A 406 7.38 -24.12 -13.23
N GLY A 407 7.62 -23.01 -12.51
CA GLY A 407 6.73 -22.48 -11.47
C GLY A 407 7.15 -22.71 -10.04
N LYS A 408 8.39 -23.18 -9.76
CA LYS A 408 8.93 -23.38 -8.40
C LYS A 408 8.82 -22.12 -7.55
N SER A 409 9.40 -21.01 -8.02
CA SER A 409 9.42 -19.74 -7.30
C SER A 409 8.02 -19.18 -7.05
N THR A 410 7.10 -19.38 -8.00
CA THR A 410 5.67 -19.02 -7.85
C THR A 410 5.02 -19.80 -6.72
N TYR A 411 5.26 -21.12 -6.69
CA TYR A 411 4.67 -22.02 -5.70
C TYR A 411 5.16 -21.70 -4.27
N ILE A 412 6.47 -21.51 -4.07
CA ILE A 412 6.98 -21.22 -2.73
C ILE A 412 6.53 -19.84 -2.23
N ARG A 413 6.45 -18.82 -3.12
CA ARG A 413 5.90 -17.51 -2.77
C ARG A 413 4.41 -17.60 -2.43
N GLN A 414 3.64 -18.37 -3.18
CA GLN A 414 2.23 -18.65 -2.91
C GLN A 414 2.03 -19.09 -1.47
N THR A 415 2.81 -20.05 -0.98
CA THR A 415 2.69 -20.56 0.39
C THR A 415 2.85 -19.45 1.42
N ALA A 416 3.89 -18.60 1.29
CA ALA A 416 4.10 -17.47 2.19
C ALA A 416 2.94 -16.46 2.14
N LEU A 417 2.43 -16.14 0.95
CA LEU A 417 1.30 -15.22 0.78
C LEU A 417 0.02 -15.76 1.43
N LEU A 418 -0.25 -17.05 1.30
CA LEU A 418 -1.44 -17.68 1.90
C LEU A 418 -1.36 -17.67 3.44
N VAL A 419 -0.18 -17.89 4.02
CA VAL A 419 0.04 -17.76 5.47
C VAL A 419 -0.17 -16.32 5.93
N ILE A 420 0.34 -15.34 5.21
CA ILE A 420 0.14 -13.91 5.50
C ILE A 420 -1.35 -13.56 5.47
N MET A 421 -2.07 -13.98 4.43
CA MET A 421 -3.51 -13.76 4.29
C MET A 421 -4.29 -14.39 5.45
N ALA A 422 -3.98 -15.64 5.81
CA ALA A 422 -4.64 -16.31 6.92
C ALA A 422 -4.40 -15.57 8.24
N GLN A 423 -3.14 -15.18 8.53
CA GLN A 423 -2.79 -14.51 9.79
C GLN A 423 -3.25 -13.04 9.86
N MET A 424 -3.63 -12.41 8.77
CA MET A 424 -4.32 -11.12 8.83
C MET A 424 -5.83 -11.24 9.09
N GLY A 425 -6.38 -12.46 9.11
CA GLY A 425 -7.79 -12.74 9.28
C GLY A 425 -8.58 -12.85 7.97
N SER A 426 -7.89 -12.93 6.83
CA SER A 426 -8.50 -13.12 5.51
C SER A 426 -8.82 -14.58 5.21
N PHE A 427 -9.79 -14.81 4.32
CA PHE A 427 -9.92 -16.07 3.59
C PHE A 427 -8.81 -16.15 2.52
N ILE A 428 -8.53 -17.36 2.03
CA ILE A 428 -7.39 -17.63 1.13
C ILE A 428 -7.83 -18.37 -0.13
N PRO A 429 -7.13 -18.18 -1.26
CA PRO A 429 -7.36 -18.92 -2.51
C PRO A 429 -6.87 -20.38 -2.40
N ALA A 430 -7.69 -21.23 -1.80
CA ALA A 430 -7.45 -22.65 -1.64
C ALA A 430 -8.80 -23.40 -1.55
N ASP A 431 -8.76 -24.73 -1.65
CA ASP A 431 -9.95 -25.56 -1.42
C ASP A 431 -10.18 -25.76 0.10
N SER A 432 -9.10 -25.97 0.84
CA SER A 432 -9.10 -26.03 2.30
C SER A 432 -7.69 -25.78 2.85
N ALA A 433 -7.59 -25.33 4.11
CA ALA A 433 -6.29 -25.18 4.75
C ALA A 433 -6.38 -25.32 6.29
N VAL A 434 -5.28 -25.85 6.86
CA VAL A 434 -4.96 -25.82 8.29
C VAL A 434 -3.60 -25.12 8.42
N ILE A 435 -3.56 -24.03 9.15
CA ILE A 435 -2.38 -23.15 9.22
C ILE A 435 -2.04 -22.91 10.69
N GLY A 436 -1.00 -23.59 11.16
CA GLY A 436 -0.36 -23.25 12.42
C GLY A 436 0.37 -21.92 12.30
N VAL A 437 0.10 -20.98 13.22
CA VAL A 437 0.64 -19.62 13.15
C VAL A 437 2.18 -19.61 13.05
N ALA A 438 2.70 -18.75 12.19
CA ALA A 438 4.11 -18.45 12.12
C ALA A 438 4.42 -17.18 12.94
N ASP A 439 5.59 -17.16 13.57
CA ASP A 439 6.10 -15.97 14.26
C ASP A 439 6.90 -15.05 13.34
N LYS A 440 7.59 -15.65 12.35
CA LYS A 440 8.37 -14.93 11.34
C LYS A 440 8.27 -15.59 9.98
N ILE A 441 8.31 -14.79 8.94
CA ILE A 441 8.48 -15.26 7.56
C ILE A 441 9.76 -14.68 7.01
N PHE A 442 10.59 -15.56 6.49
CA PHE A 442 11.81 -15.21 5.78
C PHE A 442 11.76 -15.74 4.36
N THR A 443 12.14 -14.90 3.41
CA THR A 443 12.26 -15.32 2.01
C THR A 443 13.63 -14.94 1.47
N ARG A 444 14.26 -15.87 0.82
CA ARG A 444 15.41 -15.64 -0.07
C ARG A 444 14.97 -16.08 -1.46
N VAL A 445 14.64 -15.13 -2.31
CA VAL A 445 14.20 -15.35 -3.70
C VAL A 445 15.11 -14.54 -4.60
N GLY A 446 15.52 -15.11 -5.74
CA GLY A 446 16.55 -14.58 -6.64
C GLY A 446 16.66 -13.05 -6.67
N ALA A 447 17.85 -12.52 -6.42
CA ALA A 447 18.08 -11.08 -6.33
C ALA A 447 17.98 -10.43 -7.71
N ALA A 448 17.23 -9.35 -7.79
CA ALA A 448 17.55 -8.31 -8.77
C ALA A 448 18.88 -7.66 -8.36
N ASP A 449 19.78 -7.43 -9.31
CA ASP A 449 21.05 -6.76 -9.07
C ASP A 449 20.79 -5.39 -8.42
N ASP A 450 21.17 -5.24 -7.15
CA ASP A 450 21.18 -3.93 -6.49
C ASP A 450 22.52 -3.24 -6.78
N ILE A 451 22.67 -2.82 -8.04
CA ILE A 451 23.86 -2.11 -8.53
C ILE A 451 24.11 -0.82 -7.73
N SER A 452 23.06 -0.27 -7.12
CA SER A 452 23.14 0.99 -6.36
C SER A 452 24.03 0.90 -5.11
N ARG A 453 24.23 -0.30 -4.54
CA ARG A 453 25.03 -0.53 -3.33
C ARG A 453 26.42 -1.10 -3.61
N GLY A 454 26.78 -1.36 -4.88
CA GLY A 454 28.08 -1.90 -5.25
C GLY A 454 28.39 -3.29 -4.66
N GLN A 455 27.39 -4.02 -4.17
CA GLN A 455 27.56 -5.35 -3.59
C GLN A 455 27.33 -6.42 -4.65
N SER A 456 28.17 -7.45 -4.64
CA SER A 456 27.97 -8.65 -5.46
C SER A 456 26.64 -9.32 -5.07
N THR A 457 25.88 -9.81 -6.07
CA THR A 457 24.65 -10.60 -5.85
C THR A 457 24.85 -11.75 -4.88
N PHE A 458 26.01 -12.40 -4.93
CA PHE A 458 26.38 -13.47 -3.99
C PHE A 458 26.53 -12.96 -2.55
N MET A 459 27.12 -11.76 -2.34
CA MET A 459 27.24 -11.18 -1.00
C MET A 459 25.89 -10.81 -0.41
N VAL A 460 24.99 -10.25 -1.21
CA VAL A 460 23.61 -9.96 -0.79
C VAL A 460 22.89 -11.25 -0.40
N GLU A 461 23.04 -12.30 -1.20
CA GLU A 461 22.49 -13.63 -0.92
C GLU A 461 23.00 -14.19 0.42
N MET A 462 24.30 -14.08 0.68
CA MET A 462 24.89 -14.56 1.94
C MET A 462 24.43 -13.74 3.15
N LEU A 463 24.26 -12.41 3.01
CA LEU A 463 23.74 -11.57 4.07
C LEU A 463 22.27 -11.89 4.41
N GLU A 464 21.43 -12.12 3.40
CA GLU A 464 20.04 -12.53 3.60
C GLU A 464 19.97 -13.92 4.26
N THR A 465 20.77 -14.87 3.79
CA THR A 465 20.87 -16.22 4.38
C THR A 465 21.35 -16.16 5.83
N ALA A 466 22.38 -15.36 6.12
CA ALA A 466 22.85 -15.15 7.49
C ALA A 466 21.78 -14.54 8.40
N ASN A 467 21.02 -13.55 7.89
CA ASN A 467 19.89 -12.99 8.63
C ASN A 467 18.83 -14.05 8.97
N ILE A 468 18.51 -14.93 8.03
CA ILE A 468 17.58 -16.06 8.24
C ILE A 468 18.10 -16.98 9.35
N LEU A 469 19.32 -17.50 9.21
CA LEU A 469 19.88 -18.49 10.14
C LEU A 469 20.04 -17.95 11.57
N ASN A 470 20.35 -16.66 11.72
CA ASN A 470 20.53 -16.04 13.03
C ASN A 470 19.21 -15.65 13.72
N ASN A 471 18.12 -15.52 12.99
CA ASN A 471 16.86 -14.99 13.53
C ASN A 471 15.68 -15.94 13.43
N ALA A 472 15.77 -17.04 12.68
CA ALA A 472 14.69 -18.02 12.57
C ALA A 472 14.43 -18.72 13.91
N THR A 473 13.19 -19.18 14.08
CA THR A 473 12.72 -19.94 15.23
C THR A 473 12.00 -21.22 14.75
N PRO A 474 11.70 -22.18 15.61
CA PRO A 474 10.93 -23.37 15.22
C PRO A 474 9.53 -23.06 14.65
N LYS A 475 8.93 -21.90 14.99
CA LYS A 475 7.64 -21.46 14.46
C LYS A 475 7.76 -20.62 13.19
N SER A 476 8.94 -20.35 12.71
CA SER A 476 9.16 -19.56 11.48
C SER A 476 8.79 -20.37 10.22
N LEU A 477 8.44 -19.62 9.16
CA LEU A 477 8.34 -20.16 7.81
C LEU A 477 9.47 -19.59 6.96
N ILE A 478 10.28 -20.47 6.37
CA ILE A 478 11.43 -20.10 5.55
C ILE A 478 11.19 -20.52 4.10
N ILE A 479 11.38 -19.59 3.18
CA ILE A 479 11.26 -19.78 1.73
C ILE A 479 12.63 -19.51 1.10
N LEU A 480 13.27 -20.54 0.57
CA LEU A 480 14.58 -20.47 -0.06
C LEU A 480 14.47 -20.80 -1.55
N ASP A 481 14.95 -19.91 -2.39
CA ASP A 481 14.96 -20.08 -3.85
C ASP A 481 16.39 -19.98 -4.37
N GLU A 482 16.93 -21.10 -4.81
CA GLU A 482 18.22 -21.24 -5.49
C GLU A 482 19.43 -20.65 -4.74
N ILE A 483 19.65 -21.07 -3.50
CA ILE A 483 20.85 -20.69 -2.72
C ILE A 483 22.12 -21.30 -3.33
N GLY A 484 23.21 -20.52 -3.36
CA GLY A 484 24.53 -20.94 -3.83
C GLY A 484 24.76 -20.72 -5.33
N ARG A 485 23.87 -20.00 -6.02
CA ARG A 485 23.94 -19.81 -7.48
C ARG A 485 25.01 -18.81 -7.94
N GLY A 486 25.45 -17.93 -7.06
CA GLY A 486 26.39 -16.84 -7.36
C GLY A 486 27.88 -17.21 -7.27
N THR A 487 28.22 -18.49 -7.06
CA THR A 487 29.59 -18.97 -6.91
C THR A 487 29.86 -20.27 -7.70
N SER A 488 31.00 -20.96 -7.49
CA SER A 488 31.28 -22.24 -8.15
C SER A 488 30.25 -23.31 -7.73
N THR A 489 29.98 -24.28 -8.61
CA THR A 489 28.99 -25.33 -8.36
C THR A 489 29.21 -26.07 -7.04
N PHE A 490 30.43 -26.46 -6.76
CA PHE A 490 30.77 -27.22 -5.55
C PHE A 490 30.67 -26.36 -4.28
N ASP A 491 31.10 -25.08 -4.32
CA ASP A 491 30.96 -24.18 -3.20
C ASP A 491 29.48 -23.89 -2.94
N GLY A 492 28.72 -23.62 -4.01
CA GLY A 492 27.28 -23.36 -3.93
C GLY A 492 26.49 -24.52 -3.35
N LEU A 493 26.76 -25.75 -3.81
CA LEU A 493 26.16 -26.97 -3.27
C LEU A 493 26.54 -27.19 -1.79
N SER A 494 27.80 -26.99 -1.45
CA SER A 494 28.27 -27.15 -0.07
C SER A 494 27.60 -26.17 0.89
N ILE A 495 27.42 -24.92 0.46
CA ILE A 495 26.71 -23.90 1.24
C ILE A 495 25.23 -24.28 1.36
N ALA A 496 24.56 -24.62 0.25
CA ALA A 496 23.13 -24.96 0.24
C ALA A 496 22.84 -26.17 1.14
N TRP A 497 23.69 -27.18 1.08
CA TRP A 497 23.60 -28.38 1.93
C TRP A 497 23.74 -28.03 3.40
N SER A 498 24.81 -27.29 3.75
CA SER A 498 25.07 -26.88 5.14
C SER A 498 23.97 -25.99 5.71
N VAL A 499 23.39 -25.09 4.90
CA VAL A 499 22.25 -24.28 5.28
C VAL A 499 21.01 -25.15 5.58
N ALA A 500 20.74 -26.14 4.73
CA ALA A 500 19.63 -27.07 4.93
C ALA A 500 19.81 -27.89 6.22
N GLU A 501 21.00 -28.45 6.46
CA GLU A 501 21.29 -29.17 7.70
C GLU A 501 21.17 -28.27 8.94
N TYR A 502 21.69 -27.04 8.89
CA TYR A 502 21.58 -26.11 10.00
C TYR A 502 20.11 -25.82 10.35
N ILE A 503 19.27 -25.55 9.34
CA ILE A 503 17.85 -25.31 9.58
C ILE A 503 17.15 -26.52 10.21
N LEU A 504 17.52 -27.74 9.81
CA LEU A 504 16.92 -28.98 10.32
C LEU A 504 17.37 -29.32 11.73
N ASP A 505 18.67 -29.21 11.99
CA ASP A 505 19.29 -29.80 13.19
C ASP A 505 19.44 -28.77 14.32
N HIS A 506 19.58 -27.47 14.03
CA HIS A 506 19.87 -26.48 15.07
C HIS A 506 18.61 -26.20 15.94
N PRO A 507 18.70 -26.41 17.28
CA PRO A 507 17.52 -26.36 18.17
C PRO A 507 16.76 -25.05 18.13
N THR A 508 17.42 -23.92 17.88
CA THR A 508 16.78 -22.61 17.87
C THR A 508 16.13 -22.29 16.52
N CYS A 509 16.47 -23.02 15.45
CA CYS A 509 15.96 -22.79 14.12
C CYS A 509 14.78 -23.74 13.79
N ARG A 510 15.03 -24.97 13.49
CA ARG A 510 14.07 -26.07 13.18
C ARG A 510 12.77 -25.61 12.52
N ALA A 511 12.85 -24.68 11.58
CA ALA A 511 11.71 -23.99 10.96
C ALA A 511 11.07 -24.83 9.85
N ARG A 512 9.78 -24.59 9.59
CA ARG A 512 9.08 -25.10 8.41
C ARG A 512 9.71 -24.44 7.18
N THR A 513 10.19 -25.24 6.22
CA THR A 513 11.01 -24.71 5.12
C THR A 513 10.56 -25.25 3.77
N GLN A 514 10.46 -24.39 2.78
CA GLN A 514 10.42 -24.75 1.36
C GLN A 514 11.73 -24.33 0.70
N PHE A 515 12.46 -25.29 0.15
CA PHE A 515 13.76 -25.08 -0.47
C PHE A 515 13.67 -25.45 -1.95
N ALA A 516 13.51 -24.48 -2.82
CA ALA A 516 13.59 -24.67 -4.26
C ALA A 516 15.05 -24.62 -4.71
N THR A 517 15.48 -25.61 -5.46
CA THR A 517 16.88 -25.74 -5.89
C THR A 517 16.99 -26.38 -7.28
N HIS A 518 18.10 -26.12 -7.94
CA HIS A 518 18.54 -26.83 -9.13
C HIS A 518 19.63 -27.87 -8.85
N TYR A 519 20.10 -27.95 -7.59
CA TYR A 519 21.02 -28.99 -7.16
C TYR A 519 20.26 -30.28 -6.89
N HIS A 520 20.39 -31.27 -7.80
CA HIS A 520 19.75 -32.58 -7.64
C HIS A 520 20.32 -33.36 -6.47
N GLU A 521 21.61 -33.16 -6.18
CA GLU A 521 22.33 -33.79 -5.08
C GLU A 521 21.68 -33.47 -3.72
N LEU A 522 21.09 -32.28 -3.56
CA LEU A 522 20.41 -31.91 -2.32
C LEU A 522 19.22 -32.82 -1.98
N THR A 523 18.66 -33.54 -2.97
CA THR A 523 17.59 -34.52 -2.74
C THR A 523 18.04 -35.73 -1.91
N GLU A 524 19.35 -36.05 -1.88
CA GLU A 524 19.90 -37.11 -1.06
C GLU A 524 19.76 -36.83 0.45
N LEU A 525 19.56 -35.54 0.83
CA LEU A 525 19.33 -35.16 2.22
C LEU A 525 18.09 -35.86 2.81
N ALA A 526 17.06 -36.15 2.00
CA ALA A 526 15.89 -36.91 2.41
C ALA A 526 16.17 -38.37 2.77
N MET A 527 17.30 -38.94 2.30
CA MET A 527 17.72 -40.32 2.61
C MET A 527 18.44 -40.39 3.97
N VAL A 528 19.10 -39.29 4.37
CA VAL A 528 19.95 -39.26 5.56
C VAL A 528 19.39 -38.47 6.73
N ARG A 529 18.36 -37.68 6.52
CA ARG A 529 17.72 -36.83 7.55
C ARG A 529 16.20 -37.04 7.62
N ARG A 530 15.68 -37.17 8.85
CA ARG A 530 14.23 -37.11 9.09
C ARG A 530 13.70 -35.70 8.92
N GLY A 531 12.43 -35.57 8.55
CA GLY A 531 11.78 -34.29 8.38
C GLY A 531 12.05 -33.62 7.02
N VAL A 532 12.67 -34.32 6.08
CA VAL A 532 12.90 -33.84 4.70
C VAL A 532 12.12 -34.70 3.72
N LYS A 533 11.38 -34.07 2.80
CA LYS A 533 10.74 -34.75 1.69
C LYS A 533 11.05 -34.04 0.36
N ASN A 534 11.27 -34.86 -0.66
CA ASN A 534 11.55 -34.39 -1.99
C ASN A 534 10.25 -34.21 -2.78
N TYR A 535 10.22 -33.13 -3.54
CA TYR A 535 9.17 -32.79 -4.47
C TYR A 535 9.79 -32.32 -5.80
N ASN A 536 9.03 -32.48 -6.89
CA ASN A 536 9.46 -31.96 -8.17
C ASN A 536 8.27 -31.34 -8.92
N VAL A 537 8.58 -30.51 -9.93
CA VAL A 537 7.57 -30.01 -10.84
C VAL A 537 7.26 -31.05 -11.90
N ALA A 538 6.03 -31.47 -11.99
CA ALA A 538 5.59 -32.47 -12.99
C ALA A 538 5.80 -31.96 -14.41
N VAL A 539 6.42 -32.80 -15.22
CA VAL A 539 6.73 -32.55 -16.63
C VAL A 539 6.14 -33.67 -17.45
N ARG A 540 5.53 -33.35 -18.58
CA ARG A 540 5.10 -34.35 -19.58
C ARG A 540 5.95 -34.20 -20.82
N GLU A 541 6.64 -35.28 -21.17
CA GLU A 541 7.37 -35.40 -22.42
C GLU A 541 6.41 -35.89 -23.55
N TYR A 542 6.38 -35.18 -24.66
CA TYR A 542 5.62 -35.58 -25.84
C TYR A 542 6.54 -35.48 -27.06
N GLY A 543 7.18 -36.61 -27.40
CA GLY A 543 8.23 -36.66 -28.42
C GLY A 543 9.43 -35.78 -28.00
N ASP A 544 9.75 -34.77 -28.82
CA ASP A 544 10.84 -33.84 -28.58
C ASP A 544 10.36 -32.49 -27.92
N GLN A 545 9.11 -32.46 -27.47
CA GLN A 545 8.49 -31.34 -26.77
C GLN A 545 8.27 -31.63 -25.28
N ILE A 546 8.47 -30.63 -24.45
CA ILE A 546 8.21 -30.71 -23.02
C ILE A 546 7.12 -29.73 -22.64
N ILE A 547 6.12 -30.25 -21.92
CA ILE A 547 5.03 -29.48 -21.35
C ILE A 547 5.21 -29.45 -19.84
N PHE A 548 5.44 -28.25 -19.29
CA PHE A 548 5.45 -28.03 -17.85
C PHE A 548 4.03 -28.00 -17.31
N LEU A 549 3.68 -28.98 -16.49
CA LEU A 549 2.34 -29.09 -15.91
C LEU A 549 2.13 -28.10 -14.77
N ARG A 550 3.19 -27.45 -14.27
CA ARG A 550 3.16 -26.49 -13.15
C ARG A 550 2.55 -27.08 -11.87
N GLN A 551 2.57 -28.39 -11.75
CA GLN A 551 2.07 -29.17 -10.63
C GLN A 551 3.23 -29.73 -9.82
N ILE A 552 3.22 -29.49 -8.51
CA ILE A 552 4.23 -30.01 -7.58
C ILE A 552 3.80 -31.41 -7.14
N VAL A 553 4.67 -32.38 -7.35
CA VAL A 553 4.40 -33.79 -7.02
C VAL A 553 5.49 -34.35 -6.10
N PRO A 554 5.20 -35.32 -5.23
CA PRO A 554 6.19 -36.01 -4.41
C PRO A 554 7.23 -36.74 -5.26
N GLY A 555 8.48 -36.76 -4.79
CA GLY A 555 9.59 -37.44 -5.44
C GLY A 555 10.67 -36.48 -5.94
N ALA A 556 11.87 -37.03 -6.27
CA ALA A 556 12.94 -36.27 -6.90
C ALA A 556 12.75 -36.21 -8.42
N ALA A 557 13.25 -35.17 -9.09
CA ALA A 557 13.32 -35.12 -10.54
C ALA A 557 14.49 -35.95 -11.04
N ASP A 558 14.22 -36.86 -12.00
CA ASP A 558 15.24 -37.79 -12.52
C ASP A 558 16.16 -37.16 -13.58
N LYS A 559 15.78 -35.99 -14.15
CA LYS A 559 16.49 -35.37 -15.28
C LYS A 559 16.54 -33.85 -15.17
N SER A 560 17.62 -33.27 -15.71
CA SER A 560 17.68 -31.83 -15.94
C SER A 560 17.08 -31.47 -17.30
N TYR A 561 16.32 -30.37 -17.38
CA TYR A 561 15.65 -29.92 -18.60
C TYR A 561 16.23 -28.61 -19.18
N GLY A 562 17.42 -28.20 -18.73
CA GLY A 562 18.02 -26.93 -19.14
C GLY A 562 18.19 -26.77 -20.65
N ILE A 563 18.64 -27.83 -21.35
CA ILE A 563 18.82 -27.81 -22.80
C ILE A 563 17.47 -27.70 -23.54
N HIS A 564 16.40 -28.25 -22.98
CA HIS A 564 15.07 -28.12 -23.57
C HIS A 564 14.49 -26.70 -23.41
N VAL A 565 14.74 -26.08 -22.26
CA VAL A 565 14.38 -24.65 -22.05
C VAL A 565 15.16 -23.76 -23.02
N ALA A 566 16.45 -24.04 -23.25
CA ALA A 566 17.25 -23.33 -24.24
C ALA A 566 16.70 -23.47 -25.66
N LYS A 567 16.19 -24.65 -26.02
CA LYS A 567 15.50 -24.91 -27.30
C LYS A 567 14.21 -24.08 -27.41
N LEU A 568 13.38 -24.04 -26.35
CA LEU A 568 12.16 -23.22 -26.27
C LEU A 568 12.44 -21.72 -26.38
N ALA A 569 13.58 -21.29 -25.84
CA ALA A 569 14.05 -19.90 -25.95
C ALA A 569 14.57 -19.52 -27.35
N GLY A 570 14.61 -20.47 -28.29
CA GLY A 570 14.99 -20.22 -29.67
C GLY A 570 16.50 -20.27 -29.94
N LEU A 571 17.32 -20.94 -29.08
CA LEU A 571 18.74 -21.15 -29.38
C LEU A 571 18.91 -21.95 -30.69
N PRO A 572 19.95 -21.67 -31.51
CA PRO A 572 20.22 -22.40 -32.75
C PRO A 572 20.32 -23.90 -32.54
N SER A 573 19.74 -24.67 -33.44
CA SER A 573 19.70 -26.14 -33.33
C SER A 573 21.08 -26.82 -33.23
N GLU A 574 22.08 -26.24 -33.87
CA GLU A 574 23.47 -26.71 -33.77
C GLU A 574 24.03 -26.58 -32.32
N VAL A 575 23.69 -25.50 -31.63
CA VAL A 575 24.09 -25.28 -30.23
C VAL A 575 23.38 -26.30 -29.33
N ILE A 576 22.08 -26.54 -29.55
CA ILE A 576 21.30 -27.52 -28.79
C ILE A 576 21.82 -28.93 -28.98
N LEU A 577 22.12 -29.34 -30.22
CA LEU A 577 22.70 -30.66 -30.50
C LEU A 577 24.06 -30.86 -29.80
N ARG A 578 24.91 -29.82 -29.89
CA ARG A 578 26.22 -29.87 -29.22
C ARG A 578 26.10 -29.90 -27.69
N ALA A 579 25.17 -29.16 -27.10
CA ALA A 579 24.92 -29.19 -25.67
C ALA A 579 24.46 -30.58 -25.19
N LYS A 580 23.60 -31.27 -25.96
CA LYS A 580 23.20 -32.66 -25.65
C LYS A 580 24.40 -33.64 -25.68
N GLU A 581 25.27 -33.50 -26.67
CA GLU A 581 26.51 -34.35 -26.76
C GLU A 581 27.43 -34.11 -25.55
N ILE A 582 27.60 -32.84 -25.15
CA ILE A 582 28.43 -32.49 -24.00
C ILE A 582 27.83 -33.04 -22.71
N LEU A 583 26.49 -32.87 -22.51
CA LEU A 583 25.81 -33.35 -21.32
C LEU A 583 25.95 -34.88 -21.18
N ALA A 584 25.71 -35.64 -22.24
CA ALA A 584 25.86 -37.09 -22.24
C ALA A 584 27.30 -37.52 -21.82
N ASN A 585 28.32 -36.82 -22.35
CA ASN A 585 29.69 -37.08 -21.97
C ASN A 585 30.02 -36.76 -20.50
N LEU A 586 29.38 -35.72 -19.93
CA LEU A 586 29.54 -35.34 -18.52
C LEU A 586 28.83 -36.35 -17.60
N GLU A 587 27.64 -36.82 -17.97
CA GLU A 587 26.89 -37.83 -17.22
C GLU A 587 27.60 -39.19 -17.23
N GLU A 588 28.17 -39.64 -18.37
CA GLU A 588 28.98 -40.88 -18.47
C GLU A 588 30.25 -40.83 -17.61
N ASN A 589 30.90 -39.66 -17.51
CA ASN A 589 32.11 -39.50 -16.70
C ASN A 589 31.82 -39.33 -15.20
N ALA A 590 30.61 -38.98 -14.80
CA ALA A 590 30.18 -38.95 -13.40
C ALA A 590 29.99 -40.36 -12.81
N ILE A 591 29.84 -41.37 -13.65
CA ILE A 591 29.67 -42.79 -13.27
C ILE A 591 31.02 -43.54 -13.21
N GLY A 592 32.13 -42.99 -13.72
CA GLY A 592 33.47 -43.63 -13.75
C GLY A 592 34.39 -43.09 -12.65
N GLU A 593 34.95 -44.04 -11.84
CA GLU A 593 36.00 -43.78 -10.84
C GLU A 593 37.28 -43.24 -11.45
N ALA A 594 37.35 -42.04 -11.99
CA ALA A 594 38.63 -41.38 -12.28
C ALA A 594 38.47 -39.88 -12.44
N ASN A 595 39.04 -39.17 -11.50
CA ASN A 595 39.31 -37.73 -11.50
C ASN A 595 39.82 -37.22 -12.84
N LEU A 596 38.99 -36.60 -13.62
CA LEU A 596 39.15 -35.47 -14.55
C LEU A 596 38.07 -35.52 -15.63
N PRO A 597 37.23 -34.51 -15.83
CA PRO A 597 36.36 -34.44 -16.98
C PRO A 597 37.20 -34.13 -18.23
N SER A 598 37.59 -35.17 -18.95
CA SER A 598 38.19 -35.01 -20.28
C SER A 598 37.05 -34.78 -21.28
N VAL A 599 36.83 -33.54 -21.67
CA VAL A 599 36.00 -33.19 -22.83
C VAL A 599 36.68 -33.78 -24.07
N THR A 600 36.45 -35.06 -24.35
CA THR A 600 36.94 -35.69 -25.57
C THR A 600 36.23 -35.12 -26.77
N ILE A 601 36.87 -34.17 -27.42
CA ILE A 601 36.53 -33.72 -28.77
C ILE A 601 36.70 -34.96 -29.67
N SER A 602 35.59 -35.46 -30.23
CA SER A 602 35.68 -36.57 -31.19
C SER A 602 36.67 -36.24 -32.31
N ARG A 603 37.63 -37.12 -32.52
CA ARG A 603 38.76 -36.97 -33.46
C ARG A 603 38.36 -36.69 -34.91
N GLU A 604 37.10 -36.92 -35.27
CA GLU A 604 36.64 -36.82 -36.67
C GLU A 604 36.29 -35.39 -37.13
N LYS A 605 36.18 -34.40 -36.24
CA LYS A 605 35.83 -33.00 -36.63
C LYS A 605 36.98 -31.99 -36.52
N ARG A 606 38.23 -32.44 -36.28
CA ARG A 606 39.39 -31.56 -36.30
C ARG A 606 39.73 -30.95 -37.66
N GLY A 607 39.07 -31.39 -38.75
CA GLY A 607 39.35 -30.98 -40.14
C GLY A 607 38.68 -29.66 -40.58
N ARG A 608 37.67 -29.14 -39.87
CA ARG A 608 36.83 -28.02 -40.39
C ARG A 608 37.08 -26.64 -39.76
N TYR A 609 37.92 -26.51 -38.75
CA TYR A 609 38.27 -25.21 -38.15
C TYR A 609 39.76 -24.87 -38.30
N ARG A 610 40.35 -25.08 -39.48
CA ARG A 610 41.58 -24.40 -39.87
C ARG A 610 41.17 -23.10 -40.60
N ALA A 611 41.13 -22.00 -39.84
CA ALA A 611 41.12 -20.68 -40.45
C ALA A 611 42.35 -20.54 -41.35
N LYS A 612 42.16 -20.23 -42.61
CA LYS A 612 43.19 -19.68 -43.50
C LYS A 612 43.62 -18.36 -42.89
N ASN A 613 44.85 -18.30 -42.44
CA ASN A 613 45.80 -17.18 -42.46
C ASN A 613 46.59 -17.01 -41.17
N GLY A 614 47.91 -16.96 -41.34
CA GLY A 614 48.82 -16.21 -40.47
C GLY A 614 49.58 -17.04 -39.45
N GLY A 615 50.89 -17.02 -39.55
CA GLY A 615 51.89 -17.65 -38.72
C GLY A 615 51.75 -17.36 -37.21
N PRO A 616 52.61 -17.99 -36.39
CA PRO A 616 52.48 -17.98 -34.94
C PRO A 616 52.60 -16.54 -34.40
N PRO A 617 51.74 -16.13 -33.48
CA PRO A 617 51.87 -14.79 -32.87
C PRO A 617 53.09 -14.76 -31.96
N GLN A 618 53.91 -13.73 -32.14
CA GLN A 618 55.00 -13.38 -31.23
C GLN A 618 54.41 -13.02 -29.84
N PRO A 619 55.10 -13.37 -28.74
CA PRO A 619 54.65 -13.03 -27.41
C PRO A 619 54.73 -11.50 -27.24
N LYS A 620 53.58 -10.90 -26.86
CA LYS A 620 53.52 -9.51 -26.42
C LYS A 620 54.22 -9.35 -25.07
N PRO A 621 54.96 -8.24 -24.85
CA PRO A 621 55.60 -7.99 -23.55
C PRO A 621 54.55 -7.82 -22.45
N ALA A 622 54.82 -8.35 -21.28
CA ALA A 622 54.00 -8.26 -20.07
C ALA A 622 53.84 -6.80 -19.68
N ILE A 623 52.61 -6.35 -19.63
CA ILE A 623 52.26 -5.05 -19.04
C ILE A 623 52.21 -5.31 -17.52
N LEU A 624 53.17 -4.75 -16.80
CA LEU A 624 53.17 -4.63 -15.36
C LEU A 624 51.96 -3.79 -14.93
N GLN A 625 51.03 -4.41 -14.23
CA GLN A 625 49.99 -3.68 -13.50
C GLN A 625 50.64 -2.97 -12.30
N PRO A 626 50.39 -1.67 -12.08
CA PRO A 626 50.80 -1.00 -10.85
C PRO A 626 50.04 -1.60 -9.65
N SER A 627 50.74 -1.81 -8.54
CA SER A 627 50.17 -2.29 -7.30
C SER A 627 49.18 -1.26 -6.73
N LEU A 628 48.05 -1.74 -6.26
CA LEU A 628 46.96 -0.93 -5.67
C LEU A 628 47.20 -0.62 -4.17
N PHE A 629 48.49 -0.61 -3.75
CA PHE A 629 48.86 -0.20 -2.38
C PHE A 629 50.21 0.57 -2.46
N ASP A 630 50.10 1.86 -2.63
CA ASP A 630 50.92 2.95 -2.08
C ASP A 630 50.04 4.17 -1.87
#